data_134f89d815e342732e8d4e98df0ae1d1
#
_entry.id   134f89d815e342732e8d4e98df0ae1d1
#
_cell.length_a   1.000
_cell.length_b   1.000
_cell.length_c   1.000
_cell.angle_alpha   90.00
_cell.angle_beta   90.00
_cell.angle_gamma   90.00
#
_symmetry.space_group_name_H-M   'P 1'
#
loop_
_entity.id
_entity.type
_entity.pdbx_description
1 polymer ?
#
loop_
_entity_poly.entity_id
_entity_poly.type
_entity_poly.pdbx_seq_one_letter_code
_entity_poly.pdbx_strand_id
1 'polypeptide(L)'
;ADVARKLDGVRALAEKAGRKLSFGIRLHVIARETTEEAWAAADRLISRLDDATIASAQKVFARMDSVGQARMSALHGGDRSKLEIAPNLWAGVGLVRGGAGTALVGDPATIAERIDEYRRLGIDTFILSGYPHLEEAYRFGELVLPHLPTEHPVKAPGSFVNTGPFGETIAGDHRPNSLASAS
;
A
#
# COMPACT_ATOMS: atom_id res chain seq x y z
N ALA A 1 12.91 4.74 10.82
CA ALA A 1 13.36 4.15 12.10
C ALA A 1 12.43 3.01 12.56
N ASP A 2 11.12 3.21 12.66
CA ASP A 2 10.19 2.21 13.24
C ASP A 2 10.03 0.94 12.41
N VAL A 3 9.98 1.05 11.09
CA VAL A 3 9.90 -0.11 10.18
C VAL A 3 11.14 -0.98 10.35
N ALA A 4 12.33 -0.40 10.29
CA ALA A 4 13.60 -1.13 10.44
C ALA A 4 13.64 -1.90 11.76
N ARG A 5 13.37 -1.21 12.88
CA ARG A 5 13.37 -1.84 14.22
C ARG A 5 12.40 -3.02 14.32
N LYS A 6 11.21 -2.89 13.69
CA LYS A 6 10.20 -3.96 13.67
C LYS A 6 10.67 -5.16 12.85
N LEU A 7 11.26 -4.91 11.68
CA LEU A 7 11.83 -5.97 10.84
C LEU A 7 12.94 -6.72 11.55
N ASP A 8 13.86 -6.01 12.21
CA ASP A 8 14.97 -6.62 12.95
C ASP A 8 14.48 -7.52 14.09
N GLY A 9 13.46 -7.06 14.83
CA GLY A 9 12.85 -7.87 15.89
C GLY A 9 12.20 -9.15 15.35
N VAL A 10 11.49 -9.07 14.21
CA VAL A 10 10.85 -10.24 13.61
C VAL A 10 11.89 -11.18 12.99
N ARG A 11 12.94 -10.66 12.36
CA ARG A 11 14.06 -11.48 11.84
C ARG A 11 14.73 -12.28 12.94
N ALA A 12 15.03 -11.65 14.07
CA ALA A 12 15.65 -12.35 15.21
C ALA A 12 14.78 -13.48 15.75
N LEU A 13 13.45 -13.30 15.77
CA LEU A 13 12.52 -14.37 16.17
C LEU A 13 12.44 -15.50 15.13
N ALA A 14 12.45 -15.14 13.85
CA ALA A 14 12.42 -16.12 12.76
C ALA A 14 13.69 -16.99 12.76
N GLU A 15 14.85 -16.36 12.94
CA GLU A 15 16.15 -17.06 13.05
C GLU A 15 16.16 -18.08 14.20
N LYS A 16 15.70 -17.65 15.39
CA LYS A 16 15.56 -18.57 16.54
C LYS A 16 14.60 -19.75 16.26
N ALA A 17 13.61 -19.54 15.41
CA ALA A 17 12.65 -20.56 15.02
C ALA A 17 13.10 -21.37 13.78
N GLY A 18 14.29 -21.11 13.22
CA GLY A 18 14.79 -21.76 12.01
C GLY A 18 13.96 -21.43 10.75
N ARG A 19 13.28 -20.26 10.72
CA ARG A 19 12.38 -19.86 9.63
C ARG A 19 12.96 -18.72 8.83
N LYS A 20 12.78 -18.78 7.51
CA LYS A 20 13.00 -17.67 6.59
C LYS A 20 11.66 -16.97 6.29
N LEU A 21 11.62 -15.65 6.40
CA LEU A 21 10.41 -14.86 6.18
C LEU A 21 10.63 -13.85 5.06
N SER A 22 9.57 -13.62 4.29
CA SER A 22 9.43 -12.48 3.39
C SER A 22 8.61 -11.38 4.07
N PHE A 23 8.89 -10.13 3.73
CA PHE A 23 8.24 -8.97 4.35
C PHE A 23 7.51 -8.14 3.31
N GLY A 24 6.27 -7.82 3.61
CA GLY A 24 5.45 -6.95 2.79
C GLY A 24 5.01 -5.69 3.51
N ILE A 25 4.75 -4.63 2.74
CA ILE A 25 4.17 -3.38 3.22
C ILE A 25 2.96 -3.01 2.37
N ARG A 26 1.95 -2.45 3.03
CA ARG A 26 0.78 -1.88 2.36
C ARG A 26 0.78 -0.37 2.50
N LEU A 27 0.71 0.31 1.35
CA LEU A 27 0.68 1.77 1.24
C LEU A 27 -0.35 2.20 0.20
N HIS A 28 -0.83 3.43 0.31
CA HIS A 28 -1.42 4.14 -0.81
C HIS A 28 -0.33 4.87 -1.60
N VAL A 29 -0.62 5.24 -2.84
CA VAL A 29 0.26 6.03 -3.68
C VAL A 29 -0.56 7.13 -4.34
N ILE A 30 0.00 8.34 -4.39
CA ILE A 30 -0.52 9.49 -5.13
C ILE A 30 0.62 9.99 -6.00
N ALA A 31 0.70 9.47 -7.24
CA ALA A 31 1.71 9.85 -8.22
C ALA A 31 1.16 10.86 -9.21
N ARG A 32 1.92 11.93 -9.50
CA ARG A 32 1.63 12.90 -10.57
C ARG A 32 2.94 13.22 -11.29
N GLU A 33 2.83 13.96 -12.41
CA GLU A 33 4.00 14.37 -13.19
C GLU A 33 4.99 15.19 -12.36
N THR A 34 4.49 16.00 -11.43
CA THR A 34 5.28 16.80 -10.51
C THR A 34 4.89 16.55 -9.05
N THR A 35 5.82 16.83 -8.15
CA THR A 35 5.59 16.73 -6.71
C THR A 35 4.51 17.69 -6.24
N GLU A 36 4.43 18.90 -6.80
CA GLU A 36 3.41 19.90 -6.47
C GLU A 36 2.01 19.42 -6.85
N GLU A 37 1.86 18.82 -8.03
CA GLU A 37 0.58 18.24 -8.47
C GLU A 37 0.16 17.05 -7.59
N ALA A 38 1.12 16.25 -7.16
CA ALA A 38 0.84 15.11 -6.27
C ALA A 38 0.33 15.59 -4.90
N TRP A 39 0.97 16.60 -4.30
CA TRP A 39 0.50 17.17 -3.05
C TRP A 39 -0.85 17.87 -3.20
N ALA A 40 -1.07 18.61 -4.29
CA ALA A 40 -2.38 19.20 -4.58
C ALA A 40 -3.47 18.11 -4.76
N ALA A 41 -3.12 16.92 -5.26
CA ALA A 41 -4.06 15.81 -5.33
C ALA A 41 -4.34 15.21 -3.95
N ALA A 42 -3.35 15.09 -3.07
CA ALA A 42 -3.52 14.67 -1.68
C ALA A 42 -4.45 15.64 -0.91
N ASP A 43 -4.23 16.94 -1.04
CA ASP A 43 -5.08 17.96 -0.42
C ASP A 43 -6.52 17.92 -0.94
N ARG A 44 -6.71 17.73 -2.25
CA ARG A 44 -8.04 17.56 -2.85
C ARG A 44 -8.77 16.35 -2.30
N LEU A 45 -8.07 15.26 -2.04
CA LEU A 45 -8.65 14.01 -1.54
C LEU A 45 -9.37 14.20 -0.20
N ILE A 46 -8.86 15.08 0.65
CA ILE A 46 -9.42 15.35 1.98
C ILE A 46 -10.13 16.72 2.07
N SER A 47 -10.19 17.48 0.98
CA SER A 47 -10.71 18.86 0.99
C SER A 47 -12.16 18.99 1.46
N ARG A 48 -12.97 17.95 1.29
CA ARG A 48 -14.38 17.93 1.68
C ARG A 48 -14.65 17.30 3.05
N LEU A 49 -13.59 16.83 3.74
CA LEU A 49 -13.74 16.34 5.11
C LEU A 49 -13.89 17.52 6.07
N ASP A 50 -14.90 17.50 6.90
CA ASP A 50 -15.02 18.42 8.02
C ASP A 50 -14.44 17.84 9.32
N ASP A 51 -14.19 18.68 10.29
CA ASP A 51 -13.59 18.26 11.57
C ASP A 51 -14.52 17.35 12.37
N ALA A 52 -15.84 17.50 12.24
CA ALA A 52 -16.82 16.63 12.91
C ALA A 52 -16.76 15.21 12.35
N THR A 53 -16.64 15.06 11.04
CA THR A 53 -16.46 13.76 10.38
C THR A 53 -15.15 13.09 10.82
N ILE A 54 -14.04 13.84 10.86
CA ILE A 54 -12.76 13.34 11.34
C ILE A 54 -12.87 12.90 12.81
N ALA A 55 -13.40 13.74 13.67
CA ALA A 55 -13.56 13.44 15.09
C ALA A 55 -14.43 12.20 15.32
N SER A 56 -15.51 12.05 14.54
CA SER A 56 -16.38 10.87 14.59
C SER A 56 -15.63 9.59 14.19
N ALA A 57 -14.88 9.64 13.11
CA ALA A 57 -14.06 8.50 12.66
C ALA A 57 -13.01 8.11 13.70
N GLN A 58 -12.29 9.09 14.27
CA GLN A 58 -11.27 8.85 15.29
C GLN A 58 -11.87 8.24 16.57
N LYS A 59 -13.10 8.63 16.97
CA LYS A 59 -13.82 7.99 18.08
C LYS A 59 -14.13 6.52 17.80
N VAL A 60 -14.48 6.17 16.57
CA VAL A 60 -14.71 4.77 16.18
C VAL A 60 -13.39 4.00 16.25
N PHE A 61 -12.32 4.55 15.70
CA PHE A 61 -11.00 3.89 15.69
C PHE A 61 -10.45 3.67 17.11
N ALA A 62 -10.67 4.59 18.03
CA ALA A 62 -10.25 4.46 19.43
C ALA A 62 -10.93 3.31 20.18
N ARG A 63 -12.05 2.80 19.67
CA ARG A 63 -12.78 1.64 20.25
C ARG A 63 -12.35 0.31 19.65
N MET A 64 -11.53 0.33 18.59
CA MET A 64 -11.06 -0.89 17.95
C MET A 64 -9.96 -1.53 18.81
N ASP A 65 -10.09 -2.82 19.08
CA ASP A 65 -9.03 -3.62 19.68
C ASP A 65 -7.97 -3.98 18.62
N SER A 66 -7.23 -2.95 18.18
CA SER A 66 -6.22 -3.09 17.14
C SER A 66 -5.03 -2.17 17.40
N VAL A 67 -3.91 -2.77 17.79
CA VAL A 67 -2.62 -2.06 17.94
C VAL A 67 -2.20 -1.35 16.66
N GLY A 68 -2.47 -1.95 15.50
CA GLY A 68 -2.18 -1.35 14.19
C GLY A 68 -2.98 -0.08 13.95
N GLN A 69 -4.28 -0.11 14.27
CA GLN A 69 -5.14 1.07 14.13
C GLN A 69 -4.76 2.17 15.12
N ALA A 70 -4.49 1.82 16.38
CA ALA A 70 -4.04 2.79 17.38
C ALA A 70 -2.75 3.51 16.95
N ARG A 71 -1.78 2.77 16.41
CA ARG A 71 -0.54 3.35 15.87
C ARG A 71 -0.81 4.25 14.67
N MET A 72 -1.70 3.86 13.77
CA MET A 72 -2.07 4.66 12.60
C MET A 72 -2.71 5.98 13.02
N SER A 73 -3.67 5.95 13.94
CA SER A 73 -4.30 7.16 14.49
C SER A 73 -3.31 8.07 15.23
N ALA A 74 -2.32 7.51 15.90
CA ALA A 74 -1.29 8.27 16.59
C ALA A 74 -0.34 9.06 15.66
N LEU A 75 -0.26 8.70 14.37
CA LEU A 75 0.61 9.40 13.41
C LEU A 75 0.19 10.87 13.20
N HIS A 76 -1.09 11.15 13.24
CA HIS A 76 -1.64 12.48 12.98
C HIS A 76 -2.55 13.01 14.11
N GLY A 77 -3.05 12.13 15.00
CA GLY A 77 -3.96 12.53 16.10
C GLY A 77 -5.26 13.19 15.65
N GLY A 78 -5.68 13.03 14.40
CA GLY A 78 -6.80 13.74 13.78
C GLY A 78 -6.46 15.15 13.29
N ASP A 79 -5.22 15.59 13.40
CA ASP A 79 -4.76 16.94 13.06
C ASP A 79 -4.33 17.02 11.58
N ARG A 80 -5.04 17.83 10.79
CA ARG A 80 -4.76 18.04 9.36
C ARG A 80 -3.42 18.73 9.09
N SER A 81 -2.85 19.44 10.05
CA SER A 81 -1.57 20.14 9.89
C SER A 81 -0.36 19.21 10.02
N LYS A 82 -0.56 17.95 10.44
CA LYS A 82 0.49 16.96 10.75
C LYS A 82 0.40 15.73 9.87
N LEU A 83 -0.02 15.87 8.63
CA LEU A 83 -0.25 14.72 7.77
C LEU A 83 1.00 14.21 7.05
N GLU A 84 1.98 15.06 6.76
CA GLU A 84 3.29 14.60 6.30
C GLU A 84 4.12 14.14 7.51
N ILE A 85 4.19 12.83 7.71
CA ILE A 85 4.81 12.18 8.87
C ILE A 85 6.27 11.79 8.66
N ALA A 86 6.70 11.81 7.41
CA ALA A 86 8.07 11.65 6.95
C ALA A 86 8.14 12.18 5.51
N PRO A 87 9.32 12.41 4.93
CA PRO A 87 9.42 12.90 3.55
C PRO A 87 8.59 12.06 2.59
N ASN A 88 7.65 12.70 1.89
CA ASN A 88 6.74 12.10 0.92
C ASN A 88 5.80 11.00 1.49
N LEU A 89 5.71 10.88 2.80
CA LEU A 89 4.82 9.94 3.48
C LEU A 89 3.70 10.68 4.20
N TRP A 90 2.50 10.59 3.63
CA TRP A 90 1.31 11.31 4.04
C TRP A 90 0.30 10.38 4.74
N ALA A 91 -0.24 10.83 5.86
CA ALA A 91 -1.17 10.04 6.69
C ALA A 91 -2.65 10.44 6.52
N GLY A 92 -2.99 11.25 5.53
CA GLY A 92 -4.34 11.81 5.37
C GLY A 92 -5.44 10.79 5.11
N VAL A 93 -5.13 9.65 4.48
CA VAL A 93 -6.11 8.56 4.33
C VAL A 93 -6.59 8.04 5.67
N GLY A 94 -5.70 8.02 6.66
CA GLY A 94 -5.98 7.56 8.03
C GLY A 94 -6.92 8.46 8.84
N LEU A 95 -7.22 9.68 8.37
CA LEU A 95 -8.13 10.59 9.07
C LEU A 95 -9.54 10.01 9.25
N VAL A 96 -10.04 9.31 8.23
CA VAL A 96 -11.42 8.79 8.20
C VAL A 96 -11.51 7.33 7.79
N ARG A 97 -10.37 6.70 7.47
CA ARG A 97 -10.33 5.31 7.04
C ARG A 97 -9.43 4.47 7.93
N GLY A 98 -9.98 3.33 8.40
CA GLY A 98 -9.21 2.33 9.15
C GLY A 98 -8.29 1.50 8.26
N GLY A 99 -7.28 0.88 8.85
CA GLY A 99 -6.31 0.04 8.18
C GLY A 99 -5.09 0.83 7.68
N ALA A 100 -4.57 0.54 6.48
CA ALA A 100 -3.46 1.28 5.91
C ALA A 100 -3.90 2.72 5.59
N GLY A 101 -3.40 3.68 6.34
CA GLY A 101 -3.79 5.09 6.27
C GLY A 101 -2.70 6.01 5.74
N THR A 102 -1.56 5.46 5.28
CA THR A 102 -0.43 6.23 4.76
C THR A 102 -0.30 6.09 3.25
N ALA A 103 0.10 7.17 2.58
CA ALA A 103 0.35 7.23 1.15
C ALA A 103 1.75 7.77 0.85
N LEU A 104 2.40 7.23 -0.17
CA LEU A 104 3.54 7.88 -0.81
C LEU A 104 3.00 8.95 -1.76
N VAL A 105 3.50 10.18 -1.66
CA VAL A 105 3.06 11.34 -2.45
C VAL A 105 4.26 11.97 -3.13
N GLY A 106 4.21 12.13 -4.45
CA GLY A 106 5.29 12.78 -5.18
C GLY A 106 5.27 12.50 -6.68
N ASP A 107 6.32 13.00 -7.34
CA ASP A 107 6.63 12.66 -8.72
C ASP A 107 7.15 11.21 -8.85
N PRO A 108 7.26 10.68 -10.08
CA PRO A 108 7.62 9.28 -10.29
C PRO A 108 8.98 8.89 -9.71
N ALA A 109 9.99 9.74 -9.86
CA ALA A 109 11.34 9.47 -9.37
C ALA A 109 11.38 9.47 -7.83
N THR A 110 10.70 10.42 -7.20
CA THR A 110 10.57 10.53 -5.74
C THR A 110 9.88 9.29 -5.16
N ILE A 111 8.78 8.84 -5.77
CA ILE A 111 8.08 7.64 -5.29
C ILE A 111 8.94 6.39 -5.47
N ALA A 112 9.62 6.25 -6.60
CA ALA A 112 10.52 5.13 -6.84
C ALA A 112 11.66 5.09 -5.80
N GLU A 113 12.24 6.24 -5.47
CA GLU A 113 13.25 6.36 -4.41
C GLU A 113 12.72 5.93 -3.04
N ARG A 114 11.52 6.35 -2.66
CA ARG A 114 10.89 5.94 -1.39
C ARG A 114 10.61 4.43 -1.35
N ILE A 115 10.16 3.84 -2.45
CA ILE A 115 10.00 2.38 -2.57
C ILE A 115 11.35 1.67 -2.41
N ASP A 116 12.41 2.19 -3.03
CA ASP A 116 13.74 1.59 -2.94
C ASP A 116 14.32 1.68 -1.52
N GLU A 117 14.03 2.73 -0.76
CA GLU A 117 14.37 2.79 0.65
C GLU A 117 13.74 1.64 1.46
N TYR A 118 12.45 1.33 1.23
CA TYR A 118 11.81 0.18 1.86
C TYR A 118 12.44 -1.14 1.42
N ARG A 119 12.81 -1.26 0.14
CA ARG A 119 13.50 -2.44 -0.38
C ARG A 119 14.84 -2.67 0.30
N ARG A 120 15.63 -1.61 0.51
CA ARG A 120 16.91 -1.67 1.25
C ARG A 120 16.72 -2.11 2.70
N LEU A 121 15.58 -1.88 3.31
CA LEU A 121 15.23 -2.44 4.61
C LEU A 121 14.86 -3.93 4.56
N GLY A 122 14.69 -4.50 3.36
CA GLY A 122 14.31 -5.89 3.12
C GLY A 122 12.81 -6.13 3.03
N ILE A 123 12.06 -5.10 2.63
CA ILE A 123 10.68 -5.27 2.15
C ILE A 123 10.77 -5.74 0.70
N ASP A 124 10.20 -6.88 0.39
CA ASP A 124 10.20 -7.49 -0.95
C ASP A 124 8.83 -7.43 -1.64
N THR A 125 7.78 -7.23 -0.87
CA THR A 125 6.40 -7.21 -1.37
C THR A 125 5.71 -5.89 -1.06
N PHE A 126 5.14 -5.25 -2.09
CA PHE A 126 4.39 -3.99 -1.95
C PHE A 126 2.95 -4.19 -2.40
N ILE A 127 2.01 -3.90 -1.50
CA ILE A 127 0.58 -3.84 -1.81
C ILE A 127 0.22 -2.36 -1.90
N LEU A 128 0.10 -1.88 -3.14
CA LEU A 128 -0.14 -0.48 -3.42
C LEU A 128 -1.59 -0.26 -3.83
N SER A 129 -2.19 0.82 -3.35
CA SER A 129 -3.55 1.21 -3.68
C SER A 129 -3.65 2.74 -3.77
N GLY A 130 -4.79 3.24 -4.24
CA GLY A 130 -5.02 4.68 -4.35
C GLY A 130 -6.51 5.01 -4.37
N TYR A 131 -6.83 6.27 -4.46
CA TYR A 131 -8.20 6.77 -4.59
C TYR A 131 -8.27 7.86 -5.68
N PRO A 132 -9.09 7.65 -6.74
CA PRO A 132 -9.85 6.42 -7.08
C PRO A 132 -8.92 5.26 -7.46
N HIS A 133 -9.34 4.02 -7.17
CA HIS A 133 -8.46 2.85 -7.31
C HIS A 133 -7.97 2.61 -8.74
N LEU A 134 -8.86 2.70 -9.73
CA LEU A 134 -8.53 2.40 -11.12
C LEU A 134 -7.56 3.43 -11.69
N GLU A 135 -7.86 4.70 -11.52
CA GLU A 135 -7.06 5.81 -12.05
C GLU A 135 -5.67 5.85 -11.41
N GLU A 136 -5.58 5.61 -10.10
CA GLU A 136 -4.28 5.57 -9.42
C GLU A 136 -3.47 4.33 -9.81
N ALA A 137 -4.11 3.20 -10.13
CA ALA A 137 -3.42 2.02 -10.66
C ALA A 137 -2.80 2.29 -12.04
N TYR A 138 -3.54 2.96 -12.94
CA TYR A 138 -3.00 3.38 -14.24
C TYR A 138 -1.85 4.37 -14.08
N ARG A 139 -2.02 5.41 -13.26
CA ARG A 139 -0.95 6.39 -13.01
C ARG A 139 0.30 5.74 -12.44
N PHE A 140 0.14 4.84 -11.50
CA PHE A 140 1.29 4.09 -10.97
C PHE A 140 1.98 3.26 -12.06
N GLY A 141 1.19 2.55 -12.87
CA GLY A 141 1.70 1.73 -13.97
C GLY A 141 2.44 2.53 -15.03
N GLU A 142 1.91 3.69 -15.39
CA GLU A 142 2.45 4.55 -16.44
C GLU A 142 3.62 5.42 -15.96
N LEU A 143 3.50 5.99 -14.76
CA LEU A 143 4.43 6.99 -14.26
C LEU A 143 5.55 6.37 -13.40
N VAL A 144 5.22 5.49 -12.48
CA VAL A 144 6.18 5.01 -11.45
C VAL A 144 6.82 3.69 -11.81
N LEU A 145 6.05 2.74 -12.34
CA LEU A 145 6.53 1.39 -12.60
C LEU A 145 7.75 1.34 -13.54
N PRO A 146 7.88 2.22 -14.57
CA PRO A 146 9.09 2.27 -15.41
C PRO A 146 10.38 2.67 -14.66
N HIS A 147 10.27 3.29 -13.50
CA HIS A 147 11.41 3.69 -12.65
C HIS A 147 11.83 2.60 -11.64
N LEU A 148 11.04 1.53 -11.53
CA LEU A 148 11.32 0.45 -10.59
C LEU A 148 12.05 -0.69 -11.30
N PRO A 149 13.10 -1.27 -10.69
CA PRO A 149 13.78 -2.45 -11.21
C PRO A 149 12.89 -3.69 -10.95
N THR A 150 11.79 -3.79 -11.68
CA THR A 150 10.89 -4.93 -11.60
C THR A 150 11.15 -5.85 -12.78
N GLU A 151 11.35 -7.13 -12.51
CA GLU A 151 11.19 -8.14 -13.53
C GLU A 151 9.69 -8.29 -13.80
N HIS A 152 9.23 -7.75 -14.92
CA HIS A 152 7.90 -8.03 -15.41
C HIS A 152 7.97 -9.36 -16.17
N PRO A 153 7.41 -10.44 -15.66
CA PRO A 153 7.09 -11.55 -16.54
C PRO A 153 6.04 -11.02 -17.52
N VAL A 154 6.51 -10.59 -18.69
CA VAL A 154 5.61 -10.33 -19.83
C VAL A 154 4.95 -11.67 -20.11
N LYS A 155 3.72 -11.86 -19.64
CA LYS A 155 2.92 -13.02 -20.02
C LYS A 155 2.82 -12.98 -21.53
N ALA A 156 3.32 -14.03 -22.20
CA ALA A 156 3.20 -14.15 -23.64
C ALA A 156 1.74 -13.96 -24.06
N PRO A 157 1.47 -13.27 -25.19
CA PRO A 157 0.12 -13.19 -25.74
C PRO A 157 -0.45 -14.61 -25.86
N GLY A 158 -1.53 -14.91 -25.15
CA GLY A 158 -2.12 -16.27 -25.09
C GLY A 158 -2.07 -16.97 -23.74
N SER A 159 -1.50 -16.35 -22.69
CA SER A 159 -1.67 -16.90 -21.34
C SER A 159 -3.13 -16.77 -20.92
N PHE A 160 -3.77 -17.91 -20.73
CA PHE A 160 -5.18 -17.99 -20.39
C PHE A 160 -5.49 -17.27 -19.09
N VAL A 161 -6.39 -16.32 -19.14
CA VAL A 161 -7.12 -15.86 -17.98
C VAL A 161 -8.11 -16.95 -17.62
N ASN A 162 -7.88 -17.67 -16.53
CA ASN A 162 -8.89 -18.61 -16.04
C ASN A 162 -10.06 -17.78 -15.50
N THR A 163 -11.21 -17.92 -16.11
CA THR A 163 -12.48 -17.41 -15.59
C THR A 163 -13.09 -18.47 -14.68
N GLY A 164 -13.49 -18.08 -13.49
CA GLY A 164 -14.28 -18.92 -12.61
C GLY A 164 -15.71 -19.11 -13.12
N PRO A 165 -16.51 -19.97 -12.46
CA PRO A 165 -17.85 -20.35 -12.91
C PRO A 165 -18.83 -19.19 -13.01
N PHE A 166 -18.53 -18.04 -12.37
CA PHE A 166 -19.35 -16.82 -12.41
C PHE A 166 -18.75 -15.71 -13.30
N GLY A 167 -17.74 -16.03 -14.12
CA GLY A 167 -17.07 -15.06 -14.98
C GLY A 167 -15.98 -14.23 -14.29
N GLU A 168 -15.69 -14.50 -13.02
CA GLU A 168 -14.60 -13.87 -12.30
C GLU A 168 -13.22 -14.32 -12.83
N THR A 169 -12.27 -13.40 -12.85
CA THR A 169 -10.90 -13.70 -13.21
C THR A 169 -10.20 -14.40 -12.04
N ILE A 170 -9.86 -15.66 -12.20
CA ILE A 170 -9.05 -16.39 -11.23
C ILE A 170 -7.58 -16.12 -11.57
N ALA A 171 -6.81 -15.62 -10.61
CA ALA A 171 -5.39 -15.34 -10.73
C ALA A 171 -4.62 -16.60 -11.18
N GLY A 172 -4.06 -16.50 -12.32
CA GLY A 172 -3.94 -17.54 -13.17
C GLY A 172 -2.84 -18.41 -13.42
N ASP A 173 -1.82 -18.79 -12.80
CA ASP A 173 -0.94 -19.92 -13.20
C ASP A 173 -1.23 -21.20 -12.41
N HIS A 174 -2.15 -21.13 -11.47
CA HIS A 174 -2.56 -22.29 -10.70
C HIS A 174 -3.85 -22.86 -11.30
N ARG A 175 -3.70 -23.78 -12.23
CA ARG A 175 -4.80 -24.69 -12.57
C ARG A 175 -5.00 -25.61 -11.37
N PRO A 176 -6.15 -25.61 -10.70
CA PRO A 176 -6.48 -26.71 -9.80
C PRO A 176 -6.32 -28.00 -10.63
N ASN A 177 -5.54 -28.94 -10.13
CA ASN A 177 -5.48 -30.25 -10.77
C ASN A 177 -6.92 -30.70 -10.98
N SER A 178 -7.32 -30.87 -12.23
CA SER A 178 -8.59 -31.53 -12.52
C SER A 178 -8.60 -32.78 -11.70
N LEU A 179 -9.62 -32.93 -10.85
CA LEU A 179 -9.86 -34.20 -10.17
C LEU A 179 -9.70 -35.28 -11.24
N ALA A 180 -8.66 -36.10 -11.06
CA ALA A 180 -8.49 -37.23 -11.92
C ALA A 180 -9.83 -37.99 -11.89
N SER A 181 -10.44 -38.12 -13.04
CA SER A 181 -11.65 -38.89 -13.22
C SER A 181 -11.42 -40.23 -12.56
N ALA A 182 -12.09 -40.46 -11.43
CA ALA A 182 -12.17 -41.77 -10.82
C ALA A 182 -12.86 -42.67 -11.87
N SER A 183 -12.07 -43.51 -12.49
CA SER A 183 -12.52 -44.68 -13.26
C SER A 183 -12.76 -45.85 -12.32
#